data_0517944fb5cd130ae0135802c0d8baaf
#
_entry.id   0517944fb5cd130ae0135802c0d8baaf
#
_cell.length_a   1.000
_cell.length_b   1.000
_cell.length_c   1.000
_cell.angle_alpha   90.00
_cell.angle_beta   90.00
_cell.angle_gamma   90.00
#
_symmetry.space_group_name_H-M   'P 1'
#
loop_
_entity.id
_entity.type
_entity.pdbx_description
1 polymer ?
#
loop_
_entity_poly.entity_id
_entity_poly.type
_entity_poly.pdbx_seq_one_letter_code
_entity_poly.pdbx_strand_id
1 'polypeptide(L)'
;MKNLYLLRHAKSSWELTSDDHKRPLKERGKNDALLVSEHTKSMIKPPEKIISSDATRAETTANFFKKSFNVSDENFITNESLYDFGGKKVLEVIKNISNSLDCVLIVGHNHALTSLANMLGDISIINIPTCGFVEIQFNVEKWEHINYGQTTNIIFPRDLKIKQ
;
A
#
# COMPACT_ATOMS: atom_id res chain seq x y z
N MET A 1 6.47 13.87 12.52
CA MET A 1 5.97 12.50 12.49
C MET A 1 5.74 12.05 11.06
N LYS A 2 6.11 10.82 10.74
CA LYS A 2 5.88 10.25 9.40
C LYS A 2 4.84 9.14 9.49
N ASN A 3 3.85 9.18 8.60
CA ASN A 3 2.82 8.14 8.47
C ASN A 3 3.05 7.38 7.17
N LEU A 4 3.31 6.09 7.30
CA LEU A 4 3.50 5.19 6.17
C LEU A 4 2.28 4.29 6.03
N TYR A 5 1.69 4.29 4.84
CA TYR A 5 0.62 3.34 4.50
C TYR A 5 1.18 2.30 3.54
N LEU A 6 1.01 1.04 3.89
CA LEU A 6 1.37 -0.10 3.04
C LEU A 6 0.10 -0.77 2.56
N LEU A 7 -0.04 -0.92 1.24
CA LEU A 7 -1.20 -1.54 0.61
C LEU A 7 -0.75 -2.60 -0.37
N ARG A 8 -1.14 -3.85 -0.15
CA ARG A 8 -0.92 -4.91 -1.13
C ARG A 8 -1.97 -4.80 -2.23
N HIS A 9 -1.56 -5.01 -3.49
CA HIS A 9 -2.51 -5.03 -4.61
C HIS A 9 -3.69 -5.97 -4.34
N ALA A 10 -4.83 -5.69 -4.94
CA ALA A 10 -6.04 -6.50 -4.82
C ALA A 10 -5.94 -7.78 -5.65
N LYS A 11 -6.92 -8.67 -5.52
CA LYS A 11 -6.93 -9.98 -6.16
C LYS A 11 -6.81 -9.87 -7.67
N SER A 12 -5.83 -10.56 -8.23
CA SER A 12 -5.50 -10.51 -9.65
C SER A 12 -5.83 -11.82 -10.37
N SER A 13 -5.96 -11.73 -11.70
CA SER A 13 -6.29 -12.85 -12.57
C SER A 13 -5.03 -13.43 -13.21
N TRP A 14 -5.03 -14.76 -13.40
CA TRP A 14 -4.03 -15.47 -14.18
C TRP A 14 -4.51 -15.81 -15.59
N GLU A 15 -5.78 -15.53 -15.90
CA GLU A 15 -6.44 -16.08 -17.10
C GLU A 15 -6.08 -15.39 -18.41
N LEU A 16 -5.79 -14.08 -18.38
CA LEU A 16 -5.73 -13.26 -19.59
C LEU A 16 -4.32 -12.99 -20.11
N THR A 17 -3.29 -13.38 -19.38
CA THR A 17 -1.90 -13.14 -19.80
C THR A 17 -0.95 -14.10 -19.08
N SER A 18 0.14 -14.44 -19.78
CA SER A 18 1.25 -15.20 -19.20
C SER A 18 2.31 -14.30 -18.54
N ASP A 19 2.21 -12.98 -18.74
CA ASP A 19 3.14 -12.00 -18.19
C ASP A 19 2.65 -11.53 -16.82
N ASP A 20 3.37 -11.91 -15.77
CA ASP A 20 3.02 -11.56 -14.40
C ASP A 20 2.82 -10.06 -14.21
N HIS A 21 3.69 -9.24 -14.78
CA HIS A 21 3.65 -7.79 -14.64
C HIS A 21 2.33 -7.18 -15.17
N LYS A 22 1.74 -7.80 -16.19
CA LYS A 22 0.54 -7.31 -16.86
C LYS A 22 -0.76 -7.92 -16.35
N ARG A 23 -0.72 -8.79 -15.36
CA ARG A 23 -1.93 -9.43 -14.83
C ARG A 23 -2.91 -8.40 -14.30
N PRO A 24 -4.18 -8.40 -14.79
CA PRO A 24 -5.20 -7.48 -14.32
C PRO A 24 -5.85 -7.95 -13.02
N LEU A 25 -6.65 -7.09 -12.40
CA LEU A 25 -7.49 -7.48 -11.27
C LEU A 25 -8.66 -8.34 -11.73
N LYS A 26 -9.05 -9.28 -10.86
CA LYS A 26 -10.36 -9.95 -10.96
C LYS A 26 -11.46 -8.99 -10.51
N GLU A 27 -12.72 -9.33 -10.82
CA GLU A 27 -13.85 -8.54 -10.31
C GLU A 27 -13.86 -8.49 -8.79
N ARG A 28 -13.54 -9.59 -8.10
CA ARG A 28 -13.38 -9.61 -6.65
C ARG A 28 -12.33 -8.59 -6.20
N GLY A 29 -11.22 -8.49 -6.93
CA GLY A 29 -10.17 -7.54 -6.62
C GLY A 29 -10.62 -6.09 -6.75
N LYS A 30 -11.37 -5.78 -7.80
CA LYS A 30 -11.92 -4.44 -7.99
C LYS A 30 -12.92 -4.10 -6.88
N ASN A 31 -13.77 -5.04 -6.50
CA ASN A 31 -14.73 -4.85 -5.41
C ASN A 31 -14.01 -4.63 -4.07
N ASP A 32 -12.96 -5.39 -3.79
CA ASP A 32 -12.16 -5.23 -2.58
C ASP A 32 -11.46 -3.86 -2.57
N ALA A 33 -10.90 -3.45 -3.70
CA ALA A 33 -10.23 -2.15 -3.81
C ALA A 33 -11.20 -0.99 -3.55
N LEU A 34 -12.41 -1.08 -4.08
CA LEU A 34 -13.45 -0.08 -3.81
C LEU A 34 -13.84 -0.09 -2.33
N LEU A 35 -14.09 -1.26 -1.77
CA LEU A 35 -14.50 -1.41 -0.37
C LEU A 35 -13.44 -0.85 0.59
N VAL A 36 -12.19 -1.24 0.43
CA VAL A 36 -11.10 -0.80 1.32
C VAL A 36 -10.81 0.69 1.13
N SER A 37 -10.77 1.19 -0.11
CA SER A 37 -10.52 2.61 -0.36
C SER A 37 -11.59 3.51 0.24
N GLU A 38 -12.86 3.12 0.15
CA GLU A 38 -13.95 3.88 0.75
C GLU A 38 -13.93 3.82 2.28
N HIS A 39 -13.61 2.66 2.84
CA HIS A 39 -13.51 2.51 4.29
C HIS A 39 -12.35 3.32 4.86
N THR A 40 -11.15 3.22 4.26
CA THR A 40 -9.97 3.92 4.73
C THR A 40 -10.12 5.44 4.65
N LYS A 41 -10.88 5.92 3.67
CA LYS A 41 -11.17 7.35 3.53
C LYS A 41 -11.75 7.96 4.80
N SER A 42 -12.56 7.20 5.53
CA SER A 42 -13.20 7.67 6.77
C SER A 42 -12.34 7.41 8.03
N MET A 43 -11.26 6.64 7.92
CA MET A 43 -10.49 6.17 9.06
C MET A 43 -9.12 6.80 9.20
N ILE A 44 -8.53 7.26 8.10
CA ILE A 44 -7.14 7.71 8.08
C ILE A 44 -7.01 9.09 7.44
N LYS A 45 -5.90 9.74 7.74
CA LYS A 45 -5.51 10.99 7.08
C LYS A 45 -5.21 10.71 5.61
N PRO A 46 -5.71 11.55 4.67
CA PRO A 46 -5.39 11.36 3.26
C PRO A 46 -3.88 11.39 3.01
N PRO A 47 -3.35 10.46 2.21
CA PRO A 47 -1.95 10.52 1.85
C PRO A 47 -1.67 11.73 0.96
N GLU A 48 -0.50 12.34 1.18
CA GLU A 48 -0.05 13.46 0.35
C GLU A 48 0.47 12.98 -1.00
N LYS A 49 0.91 11.73 -1.06
CA LYS A 49 1.44 11.12 -2.27
C LYS A 49 1.17 9.62 -2.28
N ILE A 50 0.90 9.08 -3.46
CA ILE A 50 0.79 7.64 -3.70
C ILE A 50 1.91 7.21 -4.62
N ILE A 51 2.70 6.22 -4.20
CA ILE A 51 3.75 5.61 -5.00
C ILE A 51 3.39 4.14 -5.18
N SER A 52 3.15 3.73 -6.42
CA SER A 52 2.71 2.37 -6.74
C SER A 52 3.74 1.63 -7.57
N SER A 53 3.83 0.31 -7.35
CA SER A 53 4.46 -0.57 -8.32
C SER A 53 3.81 -0.34 -9.69
N ASP A 54 4.60 -0.46 -10.75
CA ASP A 54 4.11 -0.31 -12.12
C ASP A 54 3.44 -1.57 -12.67
N ALA A 55 3.36 -2.65 -11.89
CA ALA A 55 2.57 -3.82 -12.26
C ALA A 55 1.09 -3.42 -12.38
N THR A 56 0.42 -3.92 -13.41
CA THR A 56 -0.97 -3.56 -13.70
C THR A 56 -1.89 -3.73 -12.48
N ARG A 57 -1.79 -4.86 -11.77
CA ARG A 57 -2.63 -5.12 -10.60
C ARG A 57 -2.41 -4.11 -9.46
N ALA A 58 -1.18 -3.65 -9.28
CA ALA A 58 -0.86 -2.68 -8.24
C ALA A 58 -1.35 -1.28 -8.62
N GLU A 59 -1.05 -0.85 -9.84
CA GLU A 59 -1.46 0.47 -10.33
C GLU A 59 -2.98 0.61 -10.37
N THR A 60 -3.70 -0.44 -10.82
CA THR A 60 -5.17 -0.44 -10.81
C THR A 60 -5.71 -0.31 -9.38
N THR A 61 -5.16 -1.07 -8.43
CA THR A 61 -5.54 -0.95 -7.02
C THR A 61 -5.29 0.47 -6.52
N ALA A 62 -4.10 1.02 -6.80
CA ALA A 62 -3.72 2.36 -6.37
C ALA A 62 -4.67 3.44 -6.92
N ASN A 63 -5.17 3.27 -8.14
CA ASN A 63 -6.11 4.22 -8.74
C ASN A 63 -7.43 4.34 -7.97
N PHE A 64 -7.91 3.27 -7.35
CA PHE A 64 -9.09 3.34 -6.46
C PHE A 64 -8.82 4.27 -5.28
N PHE A 65 -7.63 4.19 -4.70
CA PHE A 65 -7.23 5.03 -3.58
C PHE A 65 -6.95 6.48 -4.00
N LYS A 66 -6.34 6.67 -5.17
CA LYS A 66 -6.16 7.99 -5.77
C LYS A 66 -7.49 8.73 -5.90
N LYS A 67 -8.49 8.04 -6.43
CA LYS A 67 -9.83 8.59 -6.62
C LYS A 67 -10.51 8.86 -5.28
N SER A 68 -10.48 7.89 -4.38
CA SER A 68 -11.13 7.99 -3.07
C SER A 68 -10.57 9.14 -2.24
N PHE A 69 -9.26 9.32 -2.21
CA PHE A 69 -8.61 10.39 -1.46
C PHE A 69 -8.41 11.68 -2.24
N ASN A 70 -8.85 11.72 -3.49
CA ASN A 70 -8.69 12.88 -4.37
C ASN A 70 -7.24 13.36 -4.49
N VAL A 71 -6.32 12.41 -4.67
CA VAL A 71 -4.89 12.71 -4.86
C VAL A 71 -4.68 13.22 -6.28
N SER A 72 -3.94 14.31 -6.44
CA SER A 72 -3.67 14.90 -7.75
C SER A 72 -2.76 14.00 -8.61
N ASP A 73 -2.82 14.20 -9.93
CA ASP A 73 -1.99 13.42 -10.87
C ASP A 73 -0.50 13.59 -10.59
N GLU A 74 -0.05 14.78 -10.21
CA GLU A 74 1.35 15.05 -9.89
C GLU A 74 1.84 14.33 -8.63
N ASN A 75 0.91 13.95 -7.74
CA ASN A 75 1.21 13.24 -6.50
C ASN A 75 0.86 11.76 -6.58
N PHE A 76 0.61 11.25 -7.77
CA PHE A 76 0.40 9.83 -8.04
C PHE A 76 1.44 9.36 -9.04
N ILE A 77 2.40 8.55 -8.58
CA ILE A 77 3.48 8.07 -9.44
C ILE A 77 3.62 6.56 -9.36
N THR A 78 4.14 5.97 -10.43
CA THR A 78 4.59 4.58 -10.43
C THR A 78 6.10 4.53 -10.31
N ASN A 79 6.60 3.44 -9.72
CA ASN A 79 8.03 3.22 -9.55
C ASN A 79 8.30 1.72 -9.74
N GLU A 80 9.10 1.37 -10.74
CA GLU A 80 9.42 -0.02 -11.03
C GLU A 80 10.16 -0.73 -9.89
N SER A 81 10.83 0.01 -9.02
CA SER A 81 11.52 -0.55 -7.86
C SER A 81 10.55 -1.14 -6.84
N LEU A 82 9.27 -0.78 -6.90
CA LEU A 82 8.23 -1.36 -6.05
C LEU A 82 7.72 -2.71 -6.57
N TYR A 83 8.09 -3.10 -7.79
CA TYR A 83 7.90 -4.46 -8.28
C TYR A 83 8.98 -5.35 -7.65
N ASP A 84 8.86 -5.53 -6.36
CA ASP A 84 9.83 -6.15 -5.47
C ASP A 84 9.10 -7.07 -4.51
N PHE A 85 9.56 -8.29 -4.38
CA PHE A 85 8.93 -9.32 -3.56
C PHE A 85 9.69 -9.58 -2.26
N GLY A 86 10.92 -9.07 -2.14
CA GLY A 86 11.75 -9.22 -0.96
C GLY A 86 11.67 -8.10 0.04
N GLY A 87 11.50 -6.86 -0.42
CA GLY A 87 11.33 -5.68 0.42
C GLY A 87 12.49 -4.72 0.48
N LYS A 88 13.69 -5.12 0.05
CA LYS A 88 14.87 -4.26 0.11
C LYS A 88 14.72 -3.00 -0.76
N LYS A 89 14.22 -3.16 -1.99
CA LYS A 89 14.01 -2.03 -2.90
C LYS A 89 12.86 -1.14 -2.43
N VAL A 90 11.80 -1.74 -1.91
CA VAL A 90 10.68 -0.97 -1.33
C VAL A 90 11.19 -0.10 -0.19
N LEU A 91 12.00 -0.65 0.70
CA LEU A 91 12.56 0.11 1.82
C LEU A 91 13.42 1.27 1.34
N GLU A 92 14.23 1.05 0.30
CA GLU A 92 15.05 2.13 -0.29
C GLU A 92 14.17 3.25 -0.84
N VAL A 93 13.08 2.92 -1.52
CA VAL A 93 12.13 3.93 -2.03
C VAL A 93 11.55 4.74 -0.87
N ILE A 94 11.12 4.07 0.20
CA ILE A 94 10.54 4.74 1.36
C ILE A 94 11.54 5.69 2.01
N LYS A 95 12.78 5.25 2.22
CA LYS A 95 13.80 6.07 2.86
C LYS A 95 14.23 7.28 2.02
N ASN A 96 13.94 7.25 0.72
CA ASN A 96 14.26 8.35 -0.20
C ASN A 96 13.07 9.26 -0.51
N ILE A 97 11.94 9.07 0.17
CA ILE A 97 10.80 10.00 0.04
C ILE A 97 11.21 11.39 0.51
N SER A 98 10.72 12.42 -0.17
CA SER A 98 10.97 13.80 0.23
C SER A 98 10.51 14.05 1.68
N ASN A 99 11.35 14.66 2.48
CA ASN A 99 11.02 14.95 3.88
C ASN A 99 9.95 16.05 4.04
N SER A 100 9.60 16.74 2.95
CA SER A 100 8.45 17.65 2.93
C SER A 100 7.12 16.91 3.01
N LEU A 101 7.11 15.61 2.72
CA LEU A 101 5.92 14.77 2.81
C LEU A 101 5.90 14.02 4.15
N ASP A 102 4.78 14.09 4.84
CA ASP A 102 4.61 13.42 6.14
C ASP A 102 3.73 12.19 6.08
N CYS A 103 3.00 11.98 4.98
CA CYS A 103 2.05 10.89 4.84
C CYS A 103 2.06 10.38 3.41
N VAL A 104 2.50 9.12 3.21
CA VAL A 104 2.66 8.52 1.89
C VAL A 104 2.07 7.11 1.87
N LEU A 105 1.35 6.79 0.79
CA LEU A 105 0.83 5.45 0.53
C LEU A 105 1.74 4.73 -0.48
N ILE A 106 2.20 3.55 -0.10
CA ILE A 106 3.00 2.64 -0.93
C ILE A 106 2.11 1.46 -1.33
N VAL A 107 2.01 1.20 -2.63
CA VAL A 107 1.24 0.06 -3.15
C VAL A 107 2.20 -0.92 -3.81
N GLY A 108 2.18 -2.17 -3.36
CA GLY A 108 3.14 -3.16 -3.81
C GLY A 108 2.69 -4.61 -3.62
N HIS A 109 3.65 -5.46 -3.38
CA HIS A 109 3.53 -6.91 -3.44
C HIS A 109 3.98 -7.62 -2.17
N ASN A 110 3.59 -8.87 -2.01
CA ASN A 110 4.09 -9.75 -0.96
C ASN A 110 5.19 -10.68 -1.51
N HIS A 111 6.09 -11.16 -0.66
CA HIS A 111 6.07 -10.92 0.80
C HIS A 111 6.79 -9.64 1.26
N ALA A 112 7.21 -8.77 0.33
CA ALA A 112 7.89 -7.52 0.67
C ALA A 112 7.11 -6.71 1.72
N LEU A 113 5.81 -6.51 1.51
CA LEU A 113 5.01 -5.67 2.41
C LEU A 113 4.80 -6.30 3.78
N THR A 114 4.58 -7.62 3.85
CA THR A 114 4.48 -8.32 5.14
C THR A 114 5.80 -8.21 5.91
N SER A 115 6.92 -8.42 5.23
CA SER A 115 8.24 -8.30 5.85
C SER A 115 8.47 -6.89 6.41
N LEU A 116 8.14 -5.86 5.63
CA LEU A 116 8.31 -4.47 6.06
C LEU A 116 7.39 -4.10 7.21
N ALA A 117 6.13 -4.55 7.18
CA ALA A 117 5.19 -4.27 8.26
C ALA A 117 5.68 -4.87 9.58
N ASN A 118 6.26 -6.07 9.55
CA ASN A 118 6.81 -6.71 10.76
C ASN A 118 8.13 -6.08 11.21
N MET A 119 8.96 -5.64 10.27
CA MET A 119 10.24 -5.02 10.59
C MET A 119 10.07 -3.61 11.16
N LEU A 120 9.14 -2.84 10.62
CA LEU A 120 8.99 -1.41 10.93
C LEU A 120 7.92 -1.12 11.97
N GLY A 121 6.90 -1.97 12.08
CA GLY A 121 5.80 -1.78 13.03
C GLY A 121 5.98 -2.59 14.30
N ASP A 122 5.04 -2.43 15.23
CA ASP A 122 5.06 -3.07 16.55
C ASP A 122 3.98 -4.15 16.75
N ILE A 123 3.24 -4.47 15.68
CA ILE A 123 2.26 -5.56 15.72
C ILE A 123 2.69 -6.65 14.74
N SER A 124 2.72 -7.90 15.21
CA SER A 124 3.09 -9.04 14.37
C SER A 124 1.96 -9.39 13.41
N ILE A 125 2.27 -9.46 12.12
CA ILE A 125 1.33 -9.79 11.06
C ILE A 125 1.85 -11.04 10.33
N ILE A 126 1.05 -12.11 10.30
CA ILE A 126 1.45 -13.36 9.65
C ILE A 126 1.54 -13.16 8.14
N ASN A 127 0.52 -12.51 7.56
CA ASN A 127 0.45 -12.24 6.14
C ASN A 127 -0.51 -11.10 5.84
N ILE A 128 -0.06 -10.11 5.07
CA ILE A 128 -0.94 -9.09 4.53
C ILE A 128 -1.66 -9.70 3.33
N PRO A 129 -3.00 -9.87 3.39
CA PRO A 129 -3.75 -10.43 2.26
C PRO A 129 -3.82 -9.44 1.09
N THR A 130 -4.31 -9.90 -0.06
CA THR A 130 -4.58 -8.99 -1.18
C THR A 130 -5.51 -7.88 -0.73
N CYS A 131 -5.21 -6.65 -1.15
CA CYS A 131 -5.88 -5.41 -0.72
C CYS A 131 -5.83 -5.15 0.79
N GLY A 132 -4.91 -5.79 1.51
CA GLY A 132 -4.66 -5.51 2.92
C GLY A 132 -3.91 -4.20 3.08
N PHE A 133 -4.33 -3.41 4.07
CA PHE A 133 -3.82 -2.09 4.35
C PHE A 133 -3.27 -2.03 5.78
N VAL A 134 -2.08 -1.44 5.93
CA VAL A 134 -1.42 -1.29 7.24
C VAL A 134 -0.89 0.14 7.35
N GLU A 135 -1.17 0.79 8.47
CA GLU A 135 -0.60 2.09 8.79
C GLU A 135 0.44 1.95 9.89
N ILE A 136 1.61 2.58 9.68
CA ILE A 136 2.69 2.63 10.65
C ILE A 136 3.09 4.10 10.84
N GLN A 137 3.13 4.56 12.08
CA GLN A 137 3.54 5.91 12.44
C GLN A 137 4.93 5.89 13.04
N PHE A 138 5.76 6.84 12.62
CA PHE A 138 7.14 7.01 13.10
C PHE A 138 7.33 8.38 13.70
N ASN A 139 7.90 8.43 14.90
CA ASN A 139 8.23 9.68 15.56
C ASN A 139 9.60 10.17 15.09
N VAL A 140 9.69 10.50 13.81
CA VAL A 140 10.91 11.02 13.16
C VAL A 140 10.53 12.13 12.19
N GLU A 141 11.49 12.98 11.83
CA GLU A 141 11.28 14.07 10.89
C GLU A 141 11.75 13.72 9.47
N LYS A 142 12.56 12.66 9.33
CA LYS A 142 13.13 12.26 8.05
C LYS A 142 12.82 10.79 7.75
N TRP A 143 12.43 10.51 6.51
CA TRP A 143 12.15 9.14 6.08
C TRP A 143 13.36 8.21 6.17
N GLU A 144 14.57 8.75 5.99
CA GLU A 144 15.79 7.95 6.13
C GLU A 144 16.02 7.45 7.55
N HIS A 145 15.37 8.06 8.54
CA HIS A 145 15.52 7.70 9.95
C HIS A 145 14.44 6.76 10.45
N ILE A 146 13.50 6.32 9.60
CA ILE A 146 12.49 5.35 10.05
C ILE A 146 13.16 4.05 10.49
N ASN A 147 12.69 3.51 11.59
CA ASN A 147 13.20 2.26 12.15
C ASN A 147 12.06 1.52 12.85
N TYR A 148 11.80 1.83 14.11
CA TYR A 148 10.68 1.23 14.84
C TYR A 148 9.55 2.22 14.94
N GLY A 149 8.39 1.85 14.37
CA GLY A 149 7.18 2.65 14.40
C GLY A 149 6.07 1.93 15.17
N GLN A 150 4.94 2.60 15.26
CA GLN A 150 3.74 2.07 15.87
C GLN A 150 2.74 1.72 14.78
N THR A 151 2.27 0.47 14.77
CA THR A 151 1.21 0.04 13.85
C THR A 151 -0.13 0.54 14.40
N THR A 152 -0.75 1.47 13.70
CA THR A 152 -1.93 2.18 14.18
C THR A 152 -3.24 1.72 13.53
N ASN A 153 -3.18 1.17 12.32
CA ASN A 153 -4.36 0.60 11.66
C ASN A 153 -3.96 -0.62 10.84
N ILE A 154 -4.79 -1.66 10.92
CA ILE A 154 -4.71 -2.86 10.08
C ILE A 154 -6.11 -3.07 9.54
N ILE A 155 -6.27 -2.96 8.21
CA ILE A 155 -7.58 -3.05 7.57
C ILE A 155 -7.49 -4.08 6.45
N PHE A 156 -8.15 -5.22 6.64
CA PHE A 156 -8.19 -6.30 5.66
C PHE A 156 -9.60 -6.43 5.08
N PRO A 157 -9.76 -6.75 3.78
CA PRO A 157 -11.07 -6.83 3.15
C PRO A 157 -12.04 -7.77 3.87
N ARG A 158 -11.57 -8.94 4.33
CA ARG A 158 -12.41 -9.92 5.00
C ARG A 158 -13.09 -9.36 6.26
N ASP A 159 -12.40 -8.50 7.00
CA ASP A 159 -12.92 -7.93 8.23
C ASP A 159 -14.04 -6.93 7.96
N LEU A 160 -13.98 -6.25 6.82
CA LEU A 160 -15.04 -5.33 6.39
C LEU A 160 -16.27 -6.07 5.89
N LYS A 161 -16.09 -7.23 5.27
CA LYS A 161 -17.20 -8.04 4.75
C LYS A 161 -18.03 -8.68 5.85
N ILE A 162 -17.40 -9.04 6.98
CA ILE A 162 -18.09 -9.62 8.13
C ILE A 162 -19.08 -8.63 8.75
N LYS A 163 -18.79 -7.33 8.66
CA LYS A 163 -19.59 -6.25 9.26
C LYS A 163 -20.78 -5.80 8.42
N GLN A 164 -20.93 -6.35 7.22
CA GLN A 164 -22.03 -6.00 6.30
C GLN A 164 -23.29 -6.84 6.52
#